data_6c049a71b03e5bb058f6295c1c634f10
#
_entry.id   6c049a71b03e5bb058f6295c1c634f10
#
_cell.length_a   1.000
_cell.length_b   1.000
_cell.length_c   1.000
_cell.angle_alpha   90.00
_cell.angle_beta   90.00
_cell.angle_gamma   90.00
#
_symmetry.space_group_name_H-M   'P 1'
#
loop_
_entity.id
_entity.type
_entity.pdbx_description
1 polymer ?
#
loop_
_entity_poly.entity_id
_entity_poly.type
_entity_poly.pdbx_seq_one_letter_code
_entity_poly.pdbx_strand_id
1 'polypeptide(L)'
;VHAATRHIRDEFSVSMEKLATLGSIGEYQRPFLADTDDKKVSLYCGIPFCDTRCVYCSFPYGLYQDYDGKSQFLTALGRDIEDMKTIVESYGLTVDTLYMGGGTPTVLGDEDFHQVLKQLSILVPEGHEFTVEAGRPDSVNPTKLRSMLNLGVNRISINPQTMQDDILRRIGRGH
;
A
#
# COMPACT_ATOMS: atom_id res chain seq x y z
N VAL A 1 -14.25 18.61 -19.43
CA VAL A 1 -15.16 17.81 -18.57
C VAL A 1 -16.19 17.08 -19.44
N HIS A 2 -17.04 17.76 -20.26
CA HIS A 2 -18.11 17.11 -21.02
C HIS A 2 -17.65 16.03 -22.03
N ALA A 3 -16.48 16.17 -22.65
CA ALA A 3 -15.93 15.15 -23.56
C ALA A 3 -15.49 13.89 -22.81
N ALA A 4 -14.79 14.06 -21.69
CA ALA A 4 -14.36 12.94 -20.84
C ALA A 4 -15.56 12.20 -20.23
N THR A 5 -16.58 12.93 -19.76
CA THR A 5 -17.80 12.36 -19.21
C THR A 5 -18.56 11.52 -20.23
N ARG A 6 -18.68 12.01 -21.49
CA ARG A 6 -19.28 11.24 -22.59
C ARG A 6 -18.47 9.98 -22.90
N HIS A 7 -17.15 10.10 -23.02
CA HIS A 7 -16.27 8.96 -23.27
C HIS A 7 -16.44 7.88 -22.21
N ILE A 8 -16.39 8.24 -20.90
CA ILE A 8 -16.56 7.28 -19.80
C ILE A 8 -17.93 6.61 -19.85
N ARG A 9 -18.99 7.35 -20.17
CA ARG A 9 -20.35 6.80 -20.31
C ARG A 9 -20.44 5.81 -21.47
N ASP A 10 -20.01 6.24 -22.65
CA ASP A 10 -20.28 5.54 -23.89
C ASP A 10 -19.33 4.35 -24.09
N GLU A 11 -18.07 4.47 -23.70
CA GLU A 11 -17.05 3.43 -23.82
C GLU A 11 -17.15 2.39 -22.70
N PHE A 12 -17.40 2.84 -21.46
CA PHE A 12 -17.38 1.97 -20.28
C PHE A 12 -18.77 1.70 -19.67
N SER A 13 -19.84 2.11 -20.34
CA SER A 13 -21.24 1.88 -19.91
C SER A 13 -21.53 2.35 -18.48
N VAL A 14 -20.92 3.45 -18.04
CA VAL A 14 -21.06 3.98 -16.69
C VAL A 14 -22.40 4.73 -16.54
N SER A 15 -23.14 4.43 -15.47
CA SER A 15 -24.43 5.09 -15.19
C SER A 15 -24.26 6.59 -14.92
N MET A 16 -25.32 7.36 -15.17
CA MET A 16 -25.33 8.82 -14.90
C MET A 16 -25.13 9.15 -13.43
N GLU A 17 -25.68 8.34 -12.52
CA GLU A 17 -25.47 8.46 -11.08
C GLU A 17 -23.99 8.32 -10.71
N LYS A 18 -23.32 7.29 -11.23
CA LYS A 18 -21.89 7.09 -11.00
C LYS A 18 -21.05 8.20 -11.61
N LEU A 19 -21.44 8.72 -12.76
CA LEU A 19 -20.75 9.87 -13.38
C LEU A 19 -20.87 11.13 -12.52
N ALA A 20 -22.04 11.38 -11.93
CA ALA A 20 -22.23 12.49 -10.99
C ALA A 20 -21.33 12.35 -9.77
N THR A 21 -21.26 11.14 -9.19
CA THR A 21 -20.36 10.83 -8.07
C THR A 21 -18.89 11.06 -8.45
N LEU A 22 -18.45 10.57 -9.61
CA LEU A 22 -17.07 10.80 -10.11
C LEU A 22 -16.79 12.31 -10.32
N GLY A 23 -17.76 13.06 -10.81
CA GLY A 23 -17.66 14.51 -10.94
C GLY A 23 -17.44 15.20 -9.60
N SER A 24 -18.24 14.86 -8.60
CA SER A 24 -18.11 15.40 -7.24
C SER A 24 -16.77 15.04 -6.60
N ILE A 25 -16.29 13.81 -6.78
CA ILE A 25 -14.97 13.39 -6.31
C ILE A 25 -13.87 14.24 -6.99
N GLY A 26 -13.94 14.41 -8.31
CA GLY A 26 -12.96 15.20 -9.07
C GLY A 26 -12.95 16.68 -8.63
N GLU A 27 -14.11 17.26 -8.33
CA GLU A 27 -14.19 18.63 -7.79
C GLU A 27 -13.58 18.72 -6.39
N TYR A 28 -13.85 17.75 -5.52
CA TYR A 28 -13.27 17.69 -4.19
C TYR A 28 -11.73 17.53 -4.22
N GLN A 29 -11.21 16.73 -5.15
CA GLN A 29 -9.77 16.49 -5.28
C GLN A 29 -9.02 17.64 -5.95
N ARG A 30 -9.69 18.50 -6.70
CA ARG A 30 -9.04 19.58 -7.49
C ARG A 30 -8.09 20.48 -6.70
N PRO A 31 -8.40 20.95 -5.48
CA PRO A 31 -7.49 21.78 -4.70
C PRO A 31 -6.18 21.05 -4.35
N PHE A 32 -6.26 19.76 -4.06
CA PHE A 32 -5.10 18.93 -3.71
C PHE A 32 -4.21 18.64 -4.92
N LEU A 33 -4.83 18.49 -6.11
CA LEU A 33 -4.10 18.27 -7.38
C LEU A 33 -3.48 19.56 -7.95
N ALA A 34 -3.97 20.71 -7.52
CA ALA A 34 -3.43 22.01 -7.95
C ALA A 34 -2.25 22.46 -7.10
N ASP A 35 -2.07 21.90 -5.90
CA ASP A 35 -0.91 22.15 -5.04
C ASP A 35 0.25 21.26 -5.52
N THR A 36 0.92 21.70 -6.59
CA THR A 36 2.11 21.04 -7.13
C THR A 36 3.36 21.65 -6.54
N ASP A 37 3.95 20.95 -5.59
CA ASP A 37 5.31 21.23 -5.13
C ASP A 37 6.25 20.18 -5.76
N ASP A 38 7.11 20.63 -6.70
CA ASP A 38 8.05 19.76 -7.42
C ASP A 38 9.06 19.07 -6.50
N LYS A 39 9.11 19.46 -5.22
CA LYS A 39 9.96 18.84 -4.19
C LYS A 39 9.24 17.78 -3.37
N LYS A 40 7.93 17.67 -3.46
CA LYS A 40 7.16 16.63 -2.79
C LYS A 40 7.10 15.37 -3.63
N VAL A 41 7.36 14.23 -3.00
CA VAL A 41 7.29 12.91 -3.64
C VAL A 41 6.49 11.94 -2.79
N SER A 42 5.83 10.99 -3.45
CA SER A 42 5.20 9.84 -2.80
C SER A 42 6.06 8.61 -3.03
N LEU A 43 6.34 7.83 -1.98
CA LEU A 43 7.08 6.59 -2.07
C LEU A 43 6.17 5.38 -1.94
N TYR A 44 6.45 4.35 -2.71
CA TYR A 44 5.79 3.06 -2.61
C TYR A 44 6.80 1.96 -2.33
N CYS A 45 6.58 1.21 -1.25
CA CYS A 45 7.35 0.01 -0.91
C CYS A 45 6.49 -1.23 -1.14
N GLY A 46 6.88 -2.08 -2.08
CA GLY A 46 6.14 -3.30 -2.43
C GLY A 46 6.70 -4.55 -1.77
N ILE A 47 5.87 -5.28 -1.02
CA ILE A 47 6.18 -6.62 -0.50
C ILE A 47 5.45 -7.65 -1.36
N PRO A 48 6.15 -8.41 -2.23
CA PRO A 48 5.52 -9.26 -3.24
C PRO A 48 5.14 -10.64 -2.70
N PHE A 49 4.72 -10.74 -1.45
CA PHE A 49 4.40 -12.01 -0.82
C PHE A 49 3.03 -12.02 -0.18
N CYS A 50 2.39 -13.20 -0.16
CA CYS A 50 1.17 -13.50 0.58
C CYS A 50 1.31 -14.86 1.28
N ASP A 51 0.48 -15.11 2.32
CA ASP A 51 0.39 -16.44 2.94
C ASP A 51 -0.34 -17.45 2.08
N THR A 52 -1.41 -17.02 1.41
CA THR A 52 -2.24 -17.89 0.56
C THR A 52 -2.64 -17.15 -0.72
N ARG A 53 -3.02 -17.93 -1.74
CA ARG A 53 -3.44 -17.39 -3.02
C ARG A 53 -4.95 -17.16 -3.05
N CYS A 54 -5.37 -15.90 -3.17
CA CYS A 54 -6.76 -15.57 -3.44
C CYS A 54 -7.12 -15.88 -4.90
N VAL A 55 -8.25 -16.55 -5.15
CA VAL A 55 -8.66 -17.02 -6.49
C VAL A 55 -8.89 -15.90 -7.51
N TYR A 56 -9.15 -14.68 -7.05
CA TYR A 56 -9.40 -13.50 -7.87
C TYR A 56 -8.16 -12.62 -8.08
N CYS A 57 -7.04 -12.91 -7.42
CA CYS A 57 -5.87 -12.03 -7.43
C CYS A 57 -5.05 -12.21 -8.69
N SER A 58 -4.80 -11.10 -9.38
CA SER A 58 -3.96 -11.03 -10.58
C SER A 58 -2.57 -10.43 -10.34
N PHE A 59 -2.23 -10.08 -9.12
CA PHE A 59 -0.89 -9.59 -8.79
C PHE A 59 0.16 -10.67 -8.98
N PRO A 60 1.34 -10.33 -9.55
CA PRO A 60 2.49 -11.22 -9.55
C PRO A 60 3.07 -11.29 -8.13
N TYR A 61 2.80 -12.36 -7.40
CA TYR A 61 3.27 -12.55 -6.03
C TYR A 61 3.71 -13.99 -5.79
N GLY A 62 4.56 -14.19 -4.80
CA GLY A 62 4.97 -15.48 -4.28
C GLY A 62 4.25 -15.84 -2.98
N LEU A 63 4.18 -17.13 -2.67
CA LEU A 63 3.82 -17.56 -1.32
C LEU A 63 5.04 -17.40 -0.41
N TYR A 64 4.87 -16.66 0.70
CA TYR A 64 6.00 -16.33 1.59
C TYR A 64 6.65 -17.57 2.19
N GLN A 65 5.85 -18.55 2.58
CA GLN A 65 6.35 -19.79 3.17
C GLN A 65 7.18 -20.63 2.19
N ASP A 66 6.87 -20.59 0.89
CA ASP A 66 7.52 -21.39 -0.14
C ASP A 66 8.75 -20.69 -0.77
N TYR A 67 9.03 -19.44 -0.36
CA TYR A 67 10.12 -18.66 -0.93
C TYR A 67 11.41 -18.79 -0.13
N ASP A 68 12.40 -19.45 -0.71
CA ASP A 68 13.70 -19.69 -0.06
C ASP A 68 14.61 -18.46 -0.03
N GLY A 69 14.34 -17.47 -0.88
CA GLY A 69 15.13 -16.24 -1.01
C GLY A 69 14.77 -15.09 -0.06
N LYS A 70 14.11 -15.35 1.08
CA LYS A 70 13.61 -14.31 2.00
C LYS A 70 14.69 -13.35 2.46
N SER A 71 15.83 -13.89 2.91
CA SER A 71 16.96 -13.10 3.40
C SER A 71 17.59 -12.25 2.29
N GLN A 72 17.73 -12.80 1.08
CA GLN A 72 18.25 -12.08 -0.08
C GLN A 72 17.30 -10.95 -0.49
N PHE A 73 15.97 -11.21 -0.48
CA PHE A 73 14.96 -10.19 -0.75
C PHE A 73 15.06 -9.04 0.26
N LEU A 74 15.07 -9.33 1.55
CA LEU A 74 15.13 -8.31 2.61
C LEU A 74 16.45 -7.52 2.53
N THR A 75 17.57 -8.18 2.20
CA THR A 75 18.85 -7.51 1.99
C THR A 75 18.79 -6.57 0.78
N ALA A 76 18.20 -7.00 -0.33
CA ALA A 76 18.04 -6.17 -1.52
C ALA A 76 17.10 -4.98 -1.24
N LEU A 77 15.94 -5.23 -0.61
CA LEU A 77 15.02 -4.18 -0.22
C LEU A 77 15.67 -3.12 0.69
N GLY A 78 16.50 -3.57 1.64
CA GLY A 78 17.25 -2.64 2.52
C GLY A 78 18.20 -1.74 1.73
N ARG A 79 18.85 -2.25 0.69
CA ARG A 79 19.69 -1.45 -0.21
C ARG A 79 18.86 -0.47 -1.03
N ASP A 80 17.76 -0.91 -1.60
CA ASP A 80 16.83 -0.06 -2.35
C ASP A 80 16.30 1.12 -1.49
N ILE A 81 16.02 0.86 -0.21
CA ILE A 81 15.59 1.91 0.73
C ILE A 81 16.73 2.91 0.99
N GLU A 82 17.96 2.47 1.18
CA GLU A 82 19.11 3.35 1.39
C GLU A 82 19.45 4.16 0.12
N ASP A 83 19.35 3.54 -1.06
CA ASP A 83 19.51 4.24 -2.34
C ASP A 83 18.40 5.31 -2.51
N MET A 84 17.16 4.98 -2.16
CA MET A 84 16.04 5.95 -2.19
C MET A 84 16.29 7.12 -1.22
N LYS A 85 16.79 6.86 -0.02
CA LYS A 85 17.18 7.89 0.93
C LYS A 85 18.22 8.83 0.33
N THR A 86 19.25 8.27 -0.29
CA THR A 86 20.29 9.04 -0.98
C THR A 86 19.71 9.93 -2.09
N ILE A 87 18.75 9.42 -2.86
CA ILE A 87 18.07 10.19 -3.90
C ILE A 87 17.28 11.34 -3.27
N VAL A 88 16.44 11.06 -2.27
CA VAL A 88 15.64 12.07 -1.57
C VAL A 88 16.53 13.20 -1.03
N GLU A 89 17.63 12.87 -0.36
CA GLU A 89 18.58 13.83 0.19
C GLU A 89 19.30 14.63 -0.90
N SER A 90 19.83 13.95 -1.93
CA SER A 90 20.63 14.57 -3.00
C SER A 90 19.83 15.57 -3.84
N TYR A 91 18.53 15.32 -4.04
CA TYR A 91 17.66 16.21 -4.81
C TYR A 91 16.88 17.19 -3.92
N GLY A 92 17.06 17.13 -2.61
CA GLY A 92 16.35 17.98 -1.64
C GLY A 92 14.85 17.78 -1.73
N LEU A 93 14.41 16.50 -1.83
CA LEU A 93 13.00 16.12 -1.90
C LEU A 93 12.42 15.96 -0.50
N THR A 94 11.11 16.11 -0.38
CA THR A 94 10.34 15.81 0.82
C THR A 94 9.40 14.66 0.54
N VAL A 95 9.47 13.60 1.32
CA VAL A 95 8.51 12.48 1.23
C VAL A 95 7.20 12.92 1.87
N ASP A 96 6.21 13.23 1.03
CA ASP A 96 4.88 13.67 1.48
C ASP A 96 4.01 12.49 1.91
N THR A 97 4.14 11.37 1.23
CA THR A 97 3.45 10.12 1.59
C THR A 97 4.35 8.92 1.37
N LEU A 98 4.26 7.93 2.26
CA LEU A 98 4.84 6.61 2.04
C LEU A 98 3.76 5.53 2.18
N TYR A 99 3.70 4.66 1.21
CA TYR A 99 2.74 3.55 1.17
C TYR A 99 3.47 2.21 1.07
N MET A 100 3.34 1.37 2.08
CA MET A 100 3.85 0.00 2.08
C MET A 100 2.71 -0.96 1.74
N GLY A 101 2.78 -1.57 0.57
CA GLY A 101 1.72 -2.41 0.03
C GLY A 101 2.24 -3.62 -0.75
N GLY A 102 1.46 -4.10 -1.72
CA GLY A 102 1.80 -5.22 -2.60
C GLY A 102 0.95 -6.46 -2.39
N GLY A 103 1.56 -7.58 -2.06
CA GLY A 103 0.83 -8.80 -1.70
C GLY A 103 0.17 -8.66 -0.34
N THR A 104 0.95 -8.82 0.71
CA THR A 104 0.52 -8.64 2.11
C THR A 104 1.75 -8.29 2.94
N PRO A 105 2.07 -7.01 3.16
CA PRO A 105 3.26 -6.60 3.93
C PRO A 105 3.38 -7.27 5.30
N THR A 106 2.26 -7.49 5.96
CA THR A 106 2.19 -8.13 7.28
C THR A 106 2.44 -9.64 7.28
N VAL A 107 2.71 -10.26 6.11
CA VAL A 107 3.14 -11.67 6.03
C VAL A 107 4.58 -11.86 6.54
N LEU A 108 5.39 -10.81 6.51
CA LEU A 108 6.74 -10.86 7.07
C LEU A 108 6.72 -11.25 8.55
N GLY A 109 7.74 -11.97 9.00
CA GLY A 109 7.93 -12.24 10.43
C GLY A 109 8.02 -10.95 11.25
N ASP A 110 7.72 -10.99 12.53
CA ASP A 110 7.63 -9.78 13.37
C ASP A 110 8.93 -8.97 13.36
N GLU A 111 10.09 -9.63 13.41
CA GLU A 111 11.39 -8.99 13.38
C GLU A 111 11.68 -8.36 12.02
N ASP A 112 11.49 -9.11 10.93
CA ASP A 112 11.70 -8.62 9.55
C ASP A 112 10.78 -7.44 9.24
N PHE A 113 9.51 -7.55 9.64
CA PHE A 113 8.53 -6.48 9.49
C PHE A 113 8.95 -5.20 10.24
N HIS A 114 9.39 -5.36 11.49
CA HIS A 114 9.91 -4.25 12.30
C HIS A 114 11.12 -3.59 11.65
N GLN A 115 12.08 -4.36 11.16
CA GLN A 115 13.30 -3.84 10.53
C GLN A 115 12.98 -3.06 9.24
N VAL A 116 12.11 -3.58 8.38
CA VAL A 116 11.69 -2.87 7.17
C VAL A 116 10.98 -1.57 7.53
N LEU A 117 10.04 -1.59 8.46
CA LEU A 117 9.36 -0.37 8.92
C LEU A 117 10.34 0.66 9.49
N LYS A 118 11.33 0.21 10.26
CA LYS A 118 12.36 1.09 10.85
C LYS A 118 13.20 1.78 9.77
N GLN A 119 13.56 1.08 8.71
CA GLN A 119 14.27 1.67 7.57
C GLN A 119 13.39 2.68 6.83
N LEU A 120 12.12 2.35 6.59
CA LEU A 120 11.17 3.23 5.91
C LEU A 120 10.81 4.48 6.73
N SER A 121 10.68 4.36 8.06
CA SER A 121 10.29 5.46 8.94
C SER A 121 11.27 6.64 8.91
N ILE A 122 12.53 6.39 8.57
CA ILE A 122 13.56 7.45 8.44
C ILE A 122 13.29 8.36 7.24
N LEU A 123 12.57 7.85 6.22
CA LEU A 123 12.27 8.58 4.99
C LEU A 123 11.07 9.52 5.14
N VAL A 124 10.20 9.29 6.13
CA VAL A 124 8.93 10.01 6.28
C VAL A 124 9.07 11.06 7.38
N PRO A 125 8.96 12.36 7.06
CA PRO A 125 8.95 13.40 8.09
C PRO A 125 7.75 13.25 9.04
N GLU A 126 7.91 13.70 10.28
CA GLU A 126 6.82 13.68 11.26
C GLU A 126 5.59 14.45 10.75
N GLY A 127 4.41 13.87 10.92
CA GLY A 127 3.14 14.44 10.49
C GLY A 127 2.75 14.13 9.04
N HIS A 128 3.63 13.51 8.25
CA HIS A 128 3.32 13.05 6.90
C HIS A 128 2.64 11.68 6.89
N GLU A 129 1.97 11.33 5.78
CA GLU A 129 1.26 10.05 5.70
C GLU A 129 2.25 8.88 5.59
N PHE A 130 2.14 7.93 6.52
CA PHE A 130 2.77 6.63 6.44
C PHE A 130 1.70 5.54 6.54
N THR A 131 1.36 4.96 5.39
CA THR A 131 0.32 3.94 5.26
C THR A 131 0.94 2.54 5.11
N VAL A 132 0.37 1.57 5.82
CA VAL A 132 0.71 0.14 5.68
C VAL A 132 -0.53 -0.67 5.35
N GLU A 133 -0.46 -1.48 4.28
CA GLU A 133 -1.47 -2.50 4.00
C GLU A 133 -1.32 -3.67 4.99
N ALA A 134 -2.25 -3.76 5.91
CA ALA A 134 -2.48 -4.92 6.76
C ALA A 134 -3.58 -5.79 6.15
N GLY A 135 -3.41 -6.15 4.87
CA GLY A 135 -4.45 -6.61 3.96
C GLY A 135 -5.18 -7.90 4.38
N ARG A 136 -4.64 -8.61 5.37
CA ARG A 136 -5.27 -9.80 5.94
C ARG A 136 -5.33 -9.68 7.46
N PRO A 137 -6.52 -9.78 8.07
CA PRO A 137 -6.67 -9.74 9.52
C PRO A 137 -5.83 -10.77 10.28
N ASP A 138 -5.68 -11.97 9.72
CA ASP A 138 -4.92 -13.09 10.28
C ASP A 138 -3.39 -12.91 10.25
N SER A 139 -2.88 -12.00 9.43
CA SER A 139 -1.45 -11.67 9.36
C SER A 139 -1.03 -10.55 10.33
N VAL A 140 -2.00 -9.95 11.02
CA VAL A 140 -1.78 -8.84 11.97
C VAL A 140 -1.81 -9.37 13.40
N ASN A 141 -0.86 -8.93 14.21
CA ASN A 141 -0.80 -9.25 15.64
C ASN A 141 -0.42 -8.01 16.47
N PRO A 142 -0.55 -8.07 17.81
CA PRO A 142 -0.23 -6.93 18.68
C PRO A 142 1.22 -6.43 18.57
N THR A 143 2.18 -7.30 18.24
CA THR A 143 3.59 -6.93 18.06
C THR A 143 3.77 -6.06 16.82
N LYS A 144 3.20 -6.45 15.70
CA LYS A 144 3.22 -5.67 14.46
C LYS A 144 2.49 -4.34 14.61
N LEU A 145 1.33 -4.33 15.27
CA LEU A 145 0.59 -3.08 15.55
C LEU A 145 1.41 -2.11 16.39
N ARG A 146 2.09 -2.59 17.44
CA ARG A 146 3.02 -1.76 18.23
C ARG A 146 4.20 -1.25 17.41
N SER A 147 4.77 -2.09 16.54
CA SER A 147 5.85 -1.67 15.63
C SER A 147 5.38 -0.55 14.71
N MET A 148 4.22 -0.69 14.10
CA MET A 148 3.63 0.36 13.24
C MET A 148 3.44 1.66 14.01
N LEU A 149 2.79 1.61 15.17
CA LEU A 149 2.54 2.80 15.99
C LEU A 149 3.84 3.50 16.43
N ASN A 150 4.83 2.74 16.91
CA ASN A 150 6.09 3.29 17.41
C ASN A 150 6.99 3.87 16.30
N LEU A 151 6.79 3.45 15.06
CA LEU A 151 7.57 3.86 13.88
C LEU A 151 6.84 4.86 12.99
N GLY A 152 5.77 5.49 13.48
CA GLY A 152 5.10 6.61 12.82
C GLY A 152 4.07 6.23 11.77
N VAL A 153 3.72 4.94 11.63
CA VAL A 153 2.60 4.55 10.77
C VAL A 153 1.32 5.15 11.35
N ASN A 154 0.66 6.00 10.57
CA ASN A 154 -0.54 6.72 10.99
C ASN A 154 -1.80 6.32 10.23
N ARG A 155 -1.66 5.40 9.27
CA ARG A 155 -2.78 4.82 8.52
C ARG A 155 -2.53 3.34 8.23
N ILE A 156 -3.54 2.50 8.43
CA ILE A 156 -3.52 1.10 8.02
C ILE A 156 -4.73 0.78 7.16
N SER A 157 -4.55 -0.11 6.17
CA SER A 157 -5.63 -0.64 5.35
C SER A 157 -5.84 -2.11 5.67
N ILE A 158 -7.03 -2.46 6.13
CA ILE A 158 -7.42 -3.85 6.44
C ILE A 158 -8.53 -4.26 5.48
N ASN A 159 -8.33 -5.35 4.76
CA ASN A 159 -9.22 -5.82 3.71
C ASN A 159 -9.88 -7.16 4.09
N PRO A 160 -11.01 -7.15 4.81
CA PRO A 160 -11.71 -8.39 5.17
C PRO A 160 -12.35 -9.07 3.97
N GLN A 161 -12.59 -8.37 2.87
CA GLN A 161 -13.28 -8.77 1.63
C GLN A 161 -14.77 -9.06 1.83
N THR A 162 -15.13 -9.84 2.84
CA THR A 162 -16.50 -10.16 3.26
C THR A 162 -16.48 -10.60 4.72
N MET A 163 -17.64 -10.56 5.37
CA MET A 163 -17.83 -11.09 6.72
C MET A 163 -18.50 -12.47 6.73
N GLN A 164 -18.52 -13.15 5.59
CA GLN A 164 -19.12 -14.48 5.43
C GLN A 164 -18.02 -15.53 5.26
N ASP A 165 -17.85 -16.40 6.25
CA ASP A 165 -16.77 -17.39 6.31
C ASP A 165 -16.78 -18.38 5.14
N ASP A 166 -17.97 -18.76 4.65
CA ASP A 166 -18.09 -19.67 3.51
C ASP A 166 -17.60 -19.01 2.21
N ILE A 167 -17.84 -17.72 2.04
CA ILE A 167 -17.33 -16.96 0.90
C ILE A 167 -15.81 -16.78 1.03
N LEU A 168 -15.31 -16.45 2.24
CA LEU A 168 -13.86 -16.33 2.47
C LEU A 168 -13.13 -17.61 2.08
N ARG A 169 -13.62 -18.76 2.52
CA ARG A 169 -13.05 -20.08 2.13
C ARG A 169 -13.07 -20.30 0.62
N ARG A 170 -14.17 -19.92 -0.05
CA ARG A 170 -14.29 -20.08 -1.51
C ARG A 170 -13.35 -19.20 -2.31
N ILE A 171 -12.99 -18.02 -1.80
CA ILE A 171 -12.05 -17.11 -2.45
C ILE A 171 -10.59 -17.31 -2.01
N GLY A 172 -10.29 -18.35 -1.23
CA GLY A 172 -8.93 -18.68 -0.80
C GLY A 172 -8.42 -17.81 0.36
N ARG A 173 -9.31 -17.32 1.21
CA ARG A 173 -8.97 -16.61 2.45
C ARG A 173 -9.34 -17.42 3.69
N GLY A 174 -8.40 -17.56 4.64
CA GLY A 174 -8.52 -18.41 5.82
C GLY A 174 -8.76 -17.66 7.14
N HIS A 175 -9.15 -16.38 7.08
CA HIS A 175 -9.41 -15.59 8.29
C HIS A 175 -10.88 -15.46 8.58
#